data_522d457eed9b7d867a46717ac004b249
#
_entry.id   522d457eed9b7d867a46717ac004b249
#
_cell.length_a   1.000
_cell.length_b   1.000
_cell.length_c   1.000
_cell.angle_alpha   90.00
_cell.angle_beta   90.00
_cell.angle_gamma   90.00
#
_symmetry.space_group_name_H-M   'P 1'
#
loop_
_entity.id
_entity.type
_entity.pdbx_description
1 polymer ?
#
loop_
_entity_poly.entity_id
_entity_poly.type
_entity_poly.pdbx_seq_one_letter_code
_entity_poly.pdbx_strand_id
1 'polypeptide(L)'
;MKVWRSDCKEVWQQPANANTNLTKGIVYYTDNRCEERIAGLCRQNLKNMSLPMVAVSQFPIDFENNIVMPIERSIYSQARQILAGCEALDVDVVFLAEHDVLYHPSHFDFIPAKPMTFY
;
A
#
# COMPACT_ATOMS: atom_id res chain seq x y z
N MET A 1 -4.11 15.32 -5.97
CA MET A 1 -3.03 16.01 -6.67
C MET A 1 -1.69 15.45 -6.20
N LYS A 2 -0.88 14.99 -7.11
CA LYS A 2 0.40 14.34 -6.79
C LYS A 2 1.54 15.29 -7.17
N VAL A 3 1.99 16.11 -6.23
CA VAL A 3 3.12 17.02 -6.43
C VAL A 3 4.24 16.62 -5.50
N TRP A 4 5.37 16.24 -6.06
CA TRP A 4 6.56 15.92 -5.29
C TRP A 4 7.32 17.20 -4.93
N ARG A 5 7.76 17.31 -3.67
CA ARG A 5 8.56 18.43 -3.20
C ARG A 5 9.85 17.92 -2.57
N SER A 6 10.96 18.43 -3.04
CA SER A 6 12.29 18.02 -2.59
C SER A 6 12.72 18.67 -1.28
N ASP A 7 12.07 19.75 -0.85
CA ASP A 7 12.54 20.57 0.26
C ASP A 7 11.78 20.33 1.55
N CYS A 8 11.21 19.37 1.90
CA CYS A 8 10.54 19.00 3.15
C CYS A 8 10.11 20.15 4.09
N LYS A 9 10.36 21.42 3.68
CA LYS A 9 10.10 22.61 4.49
C LYS A 9 8.74 23.21 4.24
N GLU A 10 8.19 23.01 3.06
CA GLU A 10 6.85 23.51 2.78
C GLU A 10 5.82 22.49 3.23
N VAL A 11 5.13 22.85 4.27
CA VAL A 11 3.99 22.07 4.72
C VAL A 11 2.82 22.41 3.80
N TRP A 12 2.43 21.45 2.97
CA TRP A 12 1.16 21.56 2.30
C TRP A 12 0.07 21.47 3.37
N GLN A 13 -0.64 22.57 3.59
CA GLN A 13 -1.74 22.57 4.53
C GLN A 13 -3.01 22.15 3.78
N GLN A 14 -3.65 21.15 4.29
CA GLN A 14 -4.95 20.77 3.83
C GLN A 14 -5.92 21.94 4.10
N PRO A 15 -6.68 22.40 3.10
CA PRO A 15 -7.73 23.40 3.36
C PRO A 15 -8.69 22.92 4.45
N ALA A 16 -9.31 23.84 5.17
CA ALA A 16 -10.24 23.48 6.26
C ALA A 16 -11.42 22.62 5.78
N ASN A 17 -11.76 22.70 4.50
CA ASN A 17 -12.75 21.85 3.82
C ASN A 17 -12.06 20.81 2.95
N ALA A 18 -10.88 20.41 3.35
CA ALA A 18 -10.10 19.47 2.59
C ALA A 18 -10.89 18.22 2.27
N ASN A 19 -10.67 17.79 1.08
CA ASN A 19 -11.33 16.65 0.50
C ASN A 19 -11.11 15.39 1.34
N THR A 20 -12.05 15.10 2.21
CA THR A 20 -12.11 13.84 2.94
C THR A 20 -12.51 12.69 2.00
N ASN A 21 -12.83 12.99 0.73
CA ASN A 21 -13.23 12.04 -0.29
C ASN A 21 -12.04 11.51 -1.10
N LEU A 22 -10.83 11.59 -0.56
CA LEU A 22 -9.67 10.96 -1.19
C LEU A 22 -9.89 9.45 -1.30
N THR A 23 -9.67 8.93 -2.49
CA THR A 23 -9.73 7.49 -2.70
C THR A 23 -8.52 6.82 -2.07
N LYS A 24 -8.72 5.68 -1.44
CA LYS A 24 -7.70 4.94 -0.72
C LYS A 24 -7.60 3.53 -1.23
N GLY A 25 -6.40 2.98 -1.21
CA GLY A 25 -6.17 1.60 -1.59
C GLY A 25 -4.97 1.02 -0.86
N ILE A 26 -4.85 -0.29 -0.88
CA ILE A 26 -3.80 -1.03 -0.18
C ILE A 26 -2.95 -1.78 -1.20
N VAL A 27 -1.65 -1.62 -1.11
CA VAL A 27 -0.67 -2.46 -1.79
C VAL A 27 -0.06 -3.40 -0.75
N TYR A 28 -0.40 -4.67 -0.86
CA TYR A 28 0.22 -5.74 -0.09
C TYR A 28 1.37 -6.31 -0.92
N TYR A 29 2.56 -6.38 -0.36
CA TYR A 29 3.72 -6.90 -1.08
C TYR A 29 4.44 -7.95 -0.23
N THR A 30 4.97 -8.96 -0.90
CA THR A 30 5.61 -10.08 -0.22
C THR A 30 6.67 -10.75 -1.10
N ASP A 31 7.72 -11.26 -0.47
CA ASP A 31 8.71 -12.12 -1.10
C ASP A 31 8.35 -13.61 -0.98
N ASN A 32 7.15 -13.92 -0.49
CA ASN A 32 6.63 -15.27 -0.26
C ASN A 32 7.39 -16.08 0.81
N ARG A 33 8.22 -15.45 1.63
CA ARG A 33 8.98 -16.16 2.68
C ARG A 33 8.28 -16.18 4.03
N CYS A 34 7.20 -15.46 4.18
CA CYS A 34 6.38 -15.54 5.39
C CYS A 34 5.58 -16.84 5.40
N GLU A 35 5.50 -17.47 6.55
CA GLU A 35 4.67 -18.64 6.73
C GLU A 35 3.22 -18.35 6.33
N GLU A 36 2.63 -19.19 5.49
CA GLU A 36 1.31 -18.93 4.90
C GLU A 36 0.21 -18.78 5.96
N ARG A 37 0.34 -19.48 7.07
CA ARG A 37 -0.62 -19.31 8.18
C ARG A 37 -0.64 -17.88 8.69
N ILE A 38 0.51 -17.23 8.79
CA ILE A 38 0.65 -15.85 9.25
C ILE A 38 0.24 -14.89 8.12
N ALA A 39 0.81 -15.08 6.94
CA ALA A 39 0.54 -14.22 5.79
C ALA A 39 -0.94 -14.23 5.41
N GLY A 40 -1.59 -15.39 5.47
CA GLY A 40 -3.02 -15.54 5.19
C GLY A 40 -3.89 -14.76 6.18
N LEU A 41 -3.55 -14.80 7.47
CA LEU A 41 -4.25 -14.01 8.48
C LEU A 41 -4.08 -12.51 8.24
N CYS A 42 -2.89 -12.08 7.86
CA CYS A 42 -2.63 -10.68 7.54
C CYS A 42 -3.42 -10.22 6.31
N ARG A 43 -3.47 -11.04 5.26
CA ARG A 43 -4.30 -10.74 4.08
C ARG A 43 -5.79 -10.65 4.45
N GLN A 44 -6.28 -11.55 5.28
CA GLN A 44 -7.68 -11.52 5.72
C GLN A 44 -7.98 -10.27 6.54
N ASN A 45 -7.06 -9.87 7.41
CA ASN A 45 -7.15 -8.62 8.16
C ASN A 45 -7.30 -7.42 7.21
N LEU A 46 -6.49 -7.37 6.15
CA LEU A 46 -6.56 -6.29 5.17
C LEU A 46 -7.85 -6.33 4.35
N LYS A 47 -8.32 -7.51 3.97
CA LYS A 47 -9.60 -7.65 3.25
C LYS A 47 -10.78 -7.09 4.06
N ASN A 48 -10.73 -7.22 5.37
CA ASN A 48 -11.77 -6.72 6.26
C ASN A 48 -11.86 -5.19 6.30
N MET A 49 -10.87 -4.48 5.75
CA MET A 49 -10.89 -3.01 5.68
C MET A 49 -11.79 -2.49 4.56
N SER A 50 -12.23 -3.36 3.64
CA SER A 50 -13.12 -3.02 2.53
C SER A 50 -12.58 -1.93 1.61
N LEU A 51 -11.26 -1.85 1.46
CA LEU A 51 -10.59 -0.95 0.52
C LEU A 51 -10.13 -1.72 -0.71
N PRO A 52 -10.04 -1.07 -1.87
CA PRO A 52 -9.37 -1.67 -3.02
C PRO A 52 -7.98 -2.14 -2.63
N MET A 53 -7.62 -3.35 -3.00
CA MET A 53 -6.34 -3.93 -2.64
C MET A 53 -5.74 -4.70 -3.81
N VAL A 54 -4.45 -4.56 -4.00
CA VAL A 54 -3.65 -5.39 -4.89
C VAL A 54 -2.54 -6.06 -4.10
N ALA A 55 -2.30 -7.32 -4.39
CA ALA A 55 -1.19 -8.06 -3.81
C ALA A 55 -0.11 -8.25 -4.87
N VAL A 56 1.13 -7.92 -4.52
CA VAL A 56 2.29 -8.15 -5.37
C VAL A 56 3.20 -9.17 -4.69
N SER A 57 3.48 -10.25 -5.38
CA SER A 57 4.23 -11.37 -4.82
C SER A 57 5.26 -11.89 -5.82
N GLN A 58 6.24 -12.65 -5.34
CA GLN A 58 7.21 -13.33 -6.21
C GLN A 58 6.65 -14.61 -6.82
N PHE A 59 5.77 -15.27 -6.09
CA PHE A 59 5.07 -16.46 -6.53
C PHE A 59 3.57 -16.28 -6.31
N PRO A 60 2.71 -17.00 -7.05
CA PRO A 60 1.27 -16.88 -6.88
C PRO A 60 0.83 -17.13 -5.44
N ILE A 61 -0.12 -16.33 -4.99
CA ILE A 61 -0.76 -16.46 -3.68
C ILE A 61 -2.28 -16.51 -3.86
N ASP A 62 -2.98 -16.98 -2.84
CA ASP A 62 -4.44 -16.99 -2.84
C ASP A 62 -4.97 -15.59 -2.59
N PHE A 63 -5.07 -14.85 -3.67
CA PHE A 63 -5.58 -13.48 -3.67
C PHE A 63 -6.10 -13.10 -5.05
N GLU A 64 -7.28 -12.46 -5.10
CA GLU A 64 -7.98 -12.18 -6.35
C GLU A 64 -7.17 -11.27 -7.29
N ASN A 65 -6.69 -10.15 -6.78
CA ASN A 65 -5.90 -9.19 -7.54
C ASN A 65 -4.41 -9.38 -7.25
N ASN A 66 -3.85 -10.46 -7.76
CA ASN A 66 -2.45 -10.80 -7.51
C ASN A 66 -1.58 -10.52 -8.74
N ILE A 67 -0.60 -9.65 -8.57
CA ILE A 67 0.47 -9.41 -9.54
C ILE A 67 1.66 -10.27 -9.13
N VAL A 68 2.07 -11.16 -10.00
CA VAL A 68 3.20 -12.04 -9.74
C VAL A 68 4.43 -11.48 -10.45
N MET A 69 5.47 -11.18 -9.67
CA MET A 69 6.76 -10.69 -10.17
C MET A 69 7.85 -11.66 -9.73
N PRO A 70 8.23 -12.64 -10.55
CA PRO A 70 9.23 -13.64 -10.17
C PRO A 70 10.65 -13.08 -10.30
N ILE A 71 10.95 -12.08 -9.50
CA ILE A 71 12.24 -11.39 -9.47
C ILE A 71 13.00 -11.77 -8.21
N GLU A 72 14.32 -11.68 -8.28
CA GLU A 72 15.19 -12.03 -7.16
C GLU A 72 14.92 -11.14 -5.94
N ARG A 73 14.95 -11.73 -4.74
CA ARG A 73 14.71 -11.02 -3.50
C ARG A 73 15.80 -9.98 -3.25
N SER A 74 15.41 -8.73 -3.15
CA SER A 74 16.30 -7.61 -2.82
C SER A 74 15.47 -6.38 -2.45
N ILE A 75 16.12 -5.37 -1.89
CA ILE A 75 15.47 -4.08 -1.62
C ILE A 75 14.97 -3.46 -2.94
N TYR A 76 15.74 -3.61 -4.01
CA TYR A 76 15.36 -3.12 -5.33
C TYR A 76 14.11 -3.84 -5.85
N SER A 77 14.02 -5.15 -5.67
CA SER A 77 12.86 -5.94 -6.06
C SER A 77 11.63 -5.55 -5.26
N GLN A 78 11.79 -5.30 -3.95
CA GLN A 78 10.72 -4.80 -3.10
C GLN A 78 10.20 -3.45 -3.61
N ALA A 79 11.08 -2.54 -3.94
CA ALA A 79 10.69 -1.24 -4.49
C ALA A 79 9.93 -1.40 -5.81
N ARG A 80 10.35 -2.31 -6.67
CA ARG A 80 9.63 -2.62 -7.91
C ARG A 80 8.24 -3.20 -7.67
N GLN A 81 8.11 -4.07 -6.67
CA GLN A 81 6.79 -4.60 -6.28
C GLN A 81 5.86 -3.48 -5.81
N ILE A 82 6.35 -2.59 -4.97
CA ILE A 82 5.57 -1.45 -4.48
C ILE A 82 5.14 -0.57 -5.66
N LEU A 83 6.05 -0.26 -6.56
CA LEU A 83 5.75 0.55 -7.75
C LEU A 83 4.67 -0.11 -8.61
N ALA A 84 4.82 -1.40 -8.89
CA ALA A 84 3.83 -2.14 -9.68
C ALA A 84 2.44 -2.12 -9.03
N GLY A 85 2.39 -2.27 -7.71
CA GLY A 85 1.14 -2.19 -6.96
C GLY A 85 0.52 -0.80 -7.03
N CYS A 86 1.33 0.25 -6.86
CA CYS A 86 0.85 1.62 -6.95
C CYS A 86 0.32 1.96 -8.35
N GLU A 87 0.98 1.48 -9.39
CA GLU A 87 0.53 1.68 -10.77
C GLU A 87 -0.77 0.94 -11.07
N ALA A 88 -0.98 -0.21 -10.46
CA ALA A 88 -2.19 -1.00 -10.64
C ALA A 88 -3.41 -0.41 -9.90
N LEU A 89 -3.18 0.36 -8.85
CA LEU A 89 -4.24 1.04 -8.09
C LEU A 89 -4.36 2.49 -8.55
N ASP A 90 -5.51 2.85 -9.06
CA ASP A 90 -5.82 4.24 -9.43
C ASP A 90 -6.52 4.92 -8.25
N VAL A 91 -5.75 5.24 -7.21
CA VAL A 91 -6.24 5.86 -5.98
C VAL A 91 -5.35 7.03 -5.57
N ASP A 92 -5.89 7.91 -4.74
CA ASP A 92 -5.17 9.09 -4.26
C ASP A 92 -4.18 8.77 -3.15
N VAL A 93 -4.53 7.82 -2.28
CA VAL A 93 -3.73 7.43 -1.12
C VAL A 93 -3.49 5.93 -1.15
N VAL A 94 -2.23 5.55 -1.13
CA VAL A 94 -1.81 4.15 -1.08
C VAL A 94 -1.25 3.83 0.30
N PHE A 95 -1.79 2.81 0.92
CA PHE A 95 -1.24 2.22 2.14
C PHE A 95 -0.40 1.00 1.77
N LEU A 96 0.84 1.01 2.18
CA LEU A 96 1.72 -0.14 1.99
C LEU A 96 1.52 -1.11 3.16
N ALA A 97 1.35 -2.37 2.84
CA ALA A 97 1.09 -3.40 3.85
C ALA A 97 2.05 -4.57 3.69
N GLU A 98 2.63 -4.99 4.79
CA GLU A 98 3.57 -6.10 4.86
C GLU A 98 2.86 -7.41 5.20
N HIS A 99 3.51 -8.52 4.92
CA HIS A 99 2.93 -9.85 5.01
C HIS A 99 2.83 -10.41 6.43
N ASP A 100 3.45 -9.75 7.40
CA ASP A 100 3.53 -10.22 8.79
C ASP A 100 3.01 -9.17 9.80
N VAL A 101 2.24 -8.21 9.33
CA VAL A 101 1.70 -7.14 10.16
C VAL A 101 0.17 -7.18 10.15
N LEU A 102 -0.41 -7.11 11.34
CA LEU A 102 -1.85 -6.90 11.51
C LEU A 102 -2.11 -5.42 11.76
N TYR A 103 -2.98 -4.85 10.95
CA TYR A 103 -3.31 -3.43 11.02
C TYR A 103 -4.64 -3.21 11.74
N HIS A 104 -4.67 -2.23 12.63
CA HIS A 104 -5.92 -1.78 13.21
C HIS A 104 -6.70 -0.96 12.17
N PRO A 105 -8.03 -1.02 12.13
CA PRO A 105 -8.82 -0.27 11.14
C PRO A 105 -8.52 1.23 11.10
N SER A 106 -8.22 1.84 12.25
CA SER A 106 -7.90 3.27 12.33
C SER A 106 -6.64 3.66 11.55
N HIS A 107 -5.76 2.70 11.24
CA HIS A 107 -4.59 2.96 10.40
C HIS A 107 -4.98 3.54 9.03
N PHE A 108 -6.11 3.09 8.50
CA PHE A 108 -6.61 3.50 7.19
C PHE A 108 -7.48 4.76 7.21
N ASP A 109 -7.71 5.31 8.39
CA ASP A 109 -8.38 6.61 8.54
C ASP A 109 -7.44 7.78 8.27
N PHE A 110 -6.15 7.52 8.22
CA PHE A 110 -5.13 8.53 8.00
C PHE A 110 -5.37 9.29 6.69
N ILE A 111 -5.28 10.62 6.77
CA ILE A 111 -5.36 11.49 5.61
C ILE A 111 -4.03 12.24 5.51
N PRO A 112 -3.28 12.08 4.41
CA PRO A 112 -1.99 12.74 4.29
C PRO A 112 -2.15 14.26 4.20
N ALA A 113 -1.28 14.97 4.92
CA ALA A 113 -1.24 16.41 4.90
C ALA A 113 -0.56 16.98 3.64
N LYS A 114 0.25 16.16 2.97
CA LYS A 114 1.02 16.57 1.78
C LYS A 114 0.88 15.53 0.68
N PRO A 115 0.74 15.96 -0.58
CA PRO A 115 0.82 15.04 -1.69
C PRO A 115 2.26 14.54 -1.90
N MET A 116 2.41 13.40 -2.55
CA MET A 116 3.69 12.81 -2.92
C MET A 116 4.66 12.68 -1.74
N THR A 117 4.16 12.24 -0.60
CA THR A 117 4.96 12.11 0.63
C THR A 117 4.75 10.71 1.22
N PHE A 118 5.83 10.13 1.72
CA PHE A 118 5.76 8.93 2.53
C PHE A 118 5.63 9.28 4.01
N TYR A 119 4.87 8.47 4.72
CA TYR A 119 4.63 8.64 6.16
C TYR A 119 4.96 7.34 6.91
#